data_a294ba7da6dbd989c9cf5dc11997c2ef
#
_entry.id   a294ba7da6dbd989c9cf5dc11997c2ef
#
_cell.length_a   1.000
_cell.length_b   1.000
_cell.length_c   1.000
_cell.angle_alpha   90.00
_cell.angle_beta   90.00
_cell.angle_gamma   90.00
#
_symmetry.space_group_name_H-M   'P 1'
#
loop_
_entity.id
_entity.type
_entity.pdbx_description
1 polymer ?
#
loop_
_entity_poly.entity_id
_entity_poly.type
_entity_poly.pdbx_seq_one_letter_code
_entity_poly.pdbx_strand_id
1 'polypeptide(L)'
;MKAAKYLKIQGRFAMQRGHLINPTIAFETWGTLNASADNAVLIFTGLSPSAHAASSPMDPSAGWWEDMIGHGKPLDTNCYFIICINSLGSCFGSTGPASDNPETQEPYRLDFPVLTVEDIATSASHVLDHLGIDQLHTVVGASMGGMTALAFALEQPARCNRLVSISSAARALPHAIALRSLQREIIRKDPIWQNGQYDTDGHGPITGMRLARKLGMISYRSGEEWAERFGRERAPDFTESDTPFGIDFEVESYLESHANRFTGSFDANCYLYLSRAMDLFDGLDHGGSLTASFSSLQLESAMVIGVGTDILFPIVQQQALADALAEKVSDVAFVALDSLQGHD
;
A
#
# COMPACT_ATOMS: atom_id res chain seq x y z
N MET A 1 -2.38 -17.11 5.03
CA MET A 1 -2.01 -17.11 3.60
C MET A 1 -1.27 -18.40 3.31
N LYS A 2 -1.88 -19.32 2.56
CA LYS A 2 -1.34 -20.69 2.32
C LYS A 2 -0.17 -20.70 1.33
N ALA A 3 -0.11 -19.71 0.42
CA ALA A 3 0.93 -19.60 -0.60
C ALA A 3 2.07 -18.66 -0.22
N ALA A 4 1.98 -17.97 0.92
CA ALA A 4 2.98 -17.02 1.36
C ALA A 4 4.33 -17.69 1.64
N LYS A 5 5.38 -17.07 1.13
CA LYS A 5 6.79 -17.38 1.39
C LYS A 5 7.34 -16.34 2.35
N TYR A 6 8.35 -16.72 3.11
CA TYR A 6 8.94 -15.87 4.13
C TYR A 6 10.45 -15.84 3.99
N LEU A 7 11.00 -14.64 3.83
CA LEU A 7 12.45 -14.43 3.88
C LEU A 7 12.81 -13.78 5.23
N LYS A 8 13.62 -14.45 6.01
CA LYS A 8 14.26 -13.88 7.20
C LYS A 8 15.59 -13.23 6.79
N ILE A 9 15.66 -11.91 6.84
CA ILE A 9 16.89 -11.15 6.60
C ILE A 9 17.79 -11.34 7.82
N GLN A 10 18.96 -11.97 7.63
CA GLN A 10 19.86 -12.28 8.74
C GLN A 10 20.64 -11.05 9.22
N GLY A 11 20.74 -10.89 10.52
CA GLY A 11 21.52 -9.83 11.15
C GLY A 11 20.75 -8.49 11.23
N ARG A 12 21.49 -7.41 11.12
CA ARG A 12 20.97 -6.03 11.25
C ARG A 12 20.48 -5.53 9.91
N PHE A 13 19.20 -5.20 9.83
CA PHE A 13 18.58 -4.47 8.73
C PHE A 13 18.58 -2.98 9.07
N ALA A 14 19.38 -2.19 8.36
CA ALA A 14 19.41 -0.75 8.54
C ALA A 14 18.15 -0.11 7.95
N MET A 15 17.55 0.81 8.69
CA MET A 15 16.43 1.65 8.25
C MET A 15 16.86 3.11 8.22
N GLN A 16 16.11 3.96 7.55
CA GLN A 16 16.38 5.40 7.50
C GLN A 16 16.45 6.01 8.92
N ARG A 17 15.65 5.47 9.85
CA ARG A 17 15.56 5.96 11.23
C ARG A 17 15.59 4.82 12.25
N GLY A 18 16.71 4.08 12.27
CA GLY A 18 16.90 2.97 13.20
C GLY A 18 17.34 1.68 12.54
N HIS A 19 16.94 0.56 13.09
CA HIS A 19 17.23 -0.77 12.53
C HIS A 19 16.31 -1.83 13.12
N LEU A 20 16.21 -2.96 12.42
CA LEU A 20 15.59 -4.17 12.91
C LEU A 20 16.62 -5.30 12.97
N ILE A 21 16.40 -6.25 13.86
CA ILE A 21 17.23 -7.46 13.97
C ILE A 21 16.45 -8.63 13.39
N ASN A 22 17.04 -9.29 12.39
CA ASN A 22 16.47 -10.45 11.71
C ASN A 22 15.00 -10.26 11.26
N PRO A 23 14.62 -9.15 10.58
CA PRO A 23 13.25 -9.00 10.14
C PRO A 23 12.87 -10.04 9.10
N THR A 24 11.58 -10.34 9.03
CA THR A 24 11.00 -11.26 8.05
C THR A 24 10.19 -10.45 7.03
N ILE A 25 10.31 -10.82 5.75
CA ILE A 25 9.47 -10.27 4.68
C ILE A 25 8.64 -11.42 4.09
N ALA A 26 7.32 -11.25 4.11
CA ALA A 26 6.38 -12.16 3.47
C ALA A 26 6.17 -11.75 2.01
N PHE A 27 6.09 -12.72 1.11
CA PHE A 27 5.83 -12.49 -0.30
C PHE A 27 5.15 -13.69 -0.95
N GLU A 28 4.49 -13.47 -2.07
CA GLU A 28 3.95 -14.53 -2.94
C GLU A 28 4.47 -14.38 -4.36
N THR A 29 4.41 -15.45 -5.15
CA THR A 29 4.90 -15.44 -6.54
C THR A 29 3.98 -16.23 -7.46
N TRP A 30 3.88 -15.78 -8.72
CA TRP A 30 3.13 -16.42 -9.80
C TRP A 30 3.99 -16.48 -11.08
N GLY A 31 3.75 -17.46 -11.93
CA GLY A 31 4.52 -17.69 -13.15
C GLY A 31 5.86 -18.35 -12.90
N THR A 32 6.75 -18.28 -13.87
CA THR A 32 8.07 -18.94 -13.85
C THR A 32 9.17 -17.94 -14.20
N LEU A 33 10.19 -17.83 -13.35
CA LEU A 33 11.38 -17.06 -13.65
C LEU A 33 12.13 -17.75 -14.79
N ASN A 34 12.43 -17.01 -15.86
CA ASN A 34 13.18 -17.55 -17.00
C ASN A 34 14.68 -17.67 -16.67
N ALA A 35 15.43 -18.33 -17.55
CA ALA A 35 16.85 -18.61 -17.33
C ALA A 35 17.74 -17.36 -17.25
N SER A 36 17.34 -16.26 -17.90
CA SER A 36 18.02 -14.95 -17.85
C SER A 36 17.61 -14.08 -16.68
N ALA A 37 16.59 -14.51 -15.92
CA ALA A 37 16.00 -13.77 -14.80
C ALA A 37 15.56 -12.33 -15.14
N ASP A 38 15.18 -12.06 -16.40
CA ASP A 38 14.82 -10.74 -16.92
C ASP A 38 13.31 -10.51 -17.10
N ASN A 39 12.47 -11.50 -16.72
CA ASN A 39 11.01 -11.43 -16.80
C ASN A 39 10.32 -11.18 -15.46
N ALA A 40 11.04 -10.74 -14.45
CA ALA A 40 10.50 -10.52 -13.11
C ALA A 40 9.73 -9.20 -13.00
N VAL A 41 8.52 -9.25 -12.45
CA VAL A 41 7.67 -8.10 -12.13
C VAL A 41 7.47 -8.03 -10.63
N LEU A 42 7.84 -6.92 -10.01
CA LEU A 42 7.66 -6.67 -8.58
C LEU A 42 6.44 -5.80 -8.34
N ILE A 43 5.55 -6.24 -7.46
CA ILE A 43 4.37 -5.51 -7.03
C ILE A 43 4.54 -5.05 -5.59
N PHE A 44 4.42 -3.75 -5.36
CA PHE A 44 4.27 -3.15 -4.05
C PHE A 44 2.80 -2.92 -3.71
N THR A 45 2.39 -3.36 -2.54
CA THR A 45 1.00 -3.25 -2.08
C THR A 45 0.64 -1.83 -1.64
N GLY A 46 -0.63 -1.49 -1.71
CA GLY A 46 -1.19 -0.35 -0.99
C GLY A 46 -1.07 -0.52 0.52
N LEU A 47 -1.72 0.36 1.30
CA LEU A 47 -1.60 0.37 2.76
C LEU A 47 -2.07 -0.94 3.42
N SER A 48 -3.20 -1.48 3.01
CA SER A 48 -3.88 -2.57 3.71
C SER A 48 -3.86 -3.96 3.04
N PRO A 49 -3.52 -4.14 1.75
CA PRO A 49 -3.44 -5.47 1.15
C PRO A 49 -2.27 -6.30 1.69
N SER A 50 -2.45 -7.63 1.67
CA SER A 50 -1.36 -8.59 1.90
C SER A 50 -0.61 -8.91 0.61
N ALA A 51 0.39 -9.78 0.68
CA ALA A 51 1.08 -10.30 -0.51
C ALA A 51 0.17 -11.17 -1.41
N HIS A 52 -1.00 -11.60 -0.94
CA HIS A 52 -1.93 -12.45 -1.70
C HIS A 52 -2.68 -11.63 -2.76
N ALA A 53 -2.01 -11.33 -3.88
CA ALA A 53 -2.57 -10.50 -4.93
C ALA A 53 -3.52 -11.25 -5.88
N ALA A 54 -3.32 -12.56 -6.07
CA ALA A 54 -4.19 -13.41 -6.88
C ALA A 54 -4.22 -14.84 -6.34
N SER A 55 -5.21 -15.61 -6.75
CA SER A 55 -5.30 -17.03 -6.48
C SER A 55 -4.13 -17.82 -7.09
N SER A 56 -3.82 -18.97 -6.51
CA SER A 56 -2.79 -19.89 -6.98
C SER A 56 -3.19 -21.33 -6.70
N PRO A 57 -2.51 -22.35 -7.27
CA PRO A 57 -2.74 -23.73 -6.88
C PRO A 57 -2.52 -24.02 -5.38
N MET A 58 -1.69 -23.24 -4.71
CA MET A 58 -1.40 -23.38 -3.28
C MET A 58 -2.43 -22.68 -2.39
N ASP A 59 -3.01 -21.59 -2.88
CA ASP A 59 -4.10 -20.84 -2.22
C ASP A 59 -5.13 -20.42 -3.27
N PRO A 60 -6.26 -21.17 -3.40
CA PRO A 60 -7.29 -20.89 -4.40
C PRO A 60 -8.25 -19.74 -4.01
N SER A 61 -8.06 -19.10 -2.85
CA SER A 61 -8.84 -17.91 -2.51
C SER A 61 -8.53 -16.76 -3.46
N ALA A 62 -9.52 -15.93 -3.77
CA ALA A 62 -9.29 -14.76 -4.62
C ALA A 62 -8.38 -13.75 -3.92
N GLY A 63 -7.39 -13.24 -4.65
CA GLY A 63 -6.54 -12.16 -4.20
C GLY A 63 -7.18 -10.77 -4.44
N TRP A 64 -6.55 -9.74 -3.90
CA TRP A 64 -7.06 -8.36 -4.04
C TRP A 64 -6.88 -7.78 -5.46
N TRP A 65 -6.06 -8.41 -6.29
CA TRP A 65 -5.81 -8.04 -7.70
C TRP A 65 -6.08 -9.21 -8.65
N GLU A 66 -7.05 -10.03 -8.32
CA GLU A 66 -7.37 -11.25 -9.04
C GLU A 66 -7.51 -11.07 -10.55
N ASP A 67 -8.13 -9.98 -11.00
CA ASP A 67 -8.35 -9.71 -12.42
C ASP A 67 -7.09 -9.26 -13.19
N MET A 68 -6.04 -8.87 -12.47
CA MET A 68 -4.81 -8.37 -13.08
C MET A 68 -3.76 -9.44 -13.29
N ILE A 69 -3.75 -10.51 -12.49
CA ILE A 69 -2.67 -11.51 -12.46
C ILE A 69 -3.22 -12.86 -12.89
N GLY A 70 -2.60 -13.49 -13.90
CA GLY A 70 -2.97 -14.84 -14.34
C GLY A 70 -2.70 -15.06 -15.82
N HIS A 71 -3.07 -16.24 -16.28
CA HIS A 71 -2.94 -16.61 -17.69
C HIS A 71 -3.79 -15.69 -18.59
N GLY A 72 -3.14 -14.99 -19.53
CA GLY A 72 -3.80 -14.07 -20.45
C GLY A 72 -4.35 -12.79 -19.83
N LYS A 73 -4.06 -12.51 -18.55
CA LYS A 73 -4.39 -11.26 -17.85
C LYS A 73 -3.31 -10.20 -18.11
N PRO A 74 -3.51 -8.92 -17.72
CA PRO A 74 -2.52 -7.85 -17.94
C PRO A 74 -1.12 -8.19 -17.42
N LEU A 75 -1.02 -8.84 -16.25
CA LEU A 75 0.20 -9.46 -15.75
C LEU A 75 0.14 -10.96 -16.05
N ASP A 76 0.49 -11.29 -17.30
CA ASP A 76 0.38 -12.66 -17.82
C ASP A 76 1.45 -13.58 -17.24
N THR A 77 1.02 -14.56 -16.46
CA THR A 77 1.90 -15.54 -15.80
C THR A 77 2.58 -16.51 -16.77
N ASN A 78 2.21 -16.52 -18.06
CA ASN A 78 2.98 -17.24 -19.08
C ASN A 78 4.25 -16.48 -19.50
N CYS A 79 4.25 -15.16 -19.38
CA CYS A 79 5.33 -14.29 -19.81
C CYS A 79 6.18 -13.84 -18.63
N TYR A 80 5.54 -13.53 -17.49
CA TYR A 80 6.19 -12.89 -16.35
C TYR A 80 6.25 -13.78 -15.13
N PHE A 81 7.34 -13.62 -14.38
CA PHE A 81 7.46 -14.06 -13.00
C PHE A 81 7.09 -12.93 -12.08
N ILE A 82 5.92 -13.02 -11.46
CA ILE A 82 5.32 -11.94 -10.67
C ILE A 82 5.64 -12.18 -9.19
N ILE A 83 6.07 -11.15 -8.50
CA ILE A 83 6.38 -11.14 -7.08
C ILE A 83 5.53 -10.05 -6.44
N CYS A 84 4.74 -10.39 -5.43
CA CYS A 84 4.06 -9.41 -4.59
C CYS A 84 4.61 -9.53 -3.18
N ILE A 85 5.12 -8.44 -2.62
CA ILE A 85 5.61 -8.42 -1.25
C ILE A 85 4.59 -7.80 -0.31
N ASN A 86 4.50 -8.33 0.91
CA ASN A 86 3.81 -7.66 2.00
C ASN A 86 4.74 -6.61 2.60
N SER A 87 4.28 -5.38 2.71
CA SER A 87 5.09 -4.24 3.18
C SER A 87 5.69 -4.50 4.55
N LEU A 88 6.97 -4.19 4.73
CA LEU A 88 7.59 -4.03 6.05
C LEU A 88 6.73 -3.05 6.86
N GLY A 89 6.47 -3.33 8.13
CA GLY A 89 5.56 -2.53 8.95
C GLY A 89 4.10 -2.97 8.92
N SER A 90 3.71 -3.92 8.04
CA SER A 90 2.37 -4.51 7.98
C SER A 90 2.21 -5.67 8.96
N CYS A 91 0.97 -6.18 9.10
CA CYS A 91 0.63 -7.30 9.98
C CYS A 91 0.36 -8.63 9.25
N PHE A 92 0.67 -8.73 7.95
CA PHE A 92 0.40 -9.92 7.15
C PHE A 92 1.66 -10.74 6.86
N GLY A 93 2.50 -10.93 7.89
CA GLY A 93 3.64 -11.85 7.84
C GLY A 93 5.00 -11.18 7.64
N SER A 94 5.07 -9.95 7.15
CA SER A 94 6.29 -9.13 7.25
C SER A 94 6.41 -8.54 8.66
N THR A 95 7.64 -8.34 9.11
CA THR A 95 7.90 -7.73 10.42
C THR A 95 7.30 -6.33 10.49
N GLY A 96 6.54 -6.06 11.54
CA GLY A 96 5.88 -4.81 11.81
C GLY A 96 5.69 -4.56 13.31
N PRO A 97 5.01 -3.49 13.71
CA PRO A 97 4.73 -3.17 15.12
C PRO A 97 4.07 -4.29 15.93
N ALA A 98 3.27 -5.15 15.27
CA ALA A 98 2.62 -6.29 15.91
C ALA A 98 3.50 -7.55 16.01
N SER A 99 4.70 -7.54 15.41
CA SER A 99 5.64 -8.65 15.46
C SER A 99 6.45 -8.64 16.74
N ASP A 100 6.88 -9.82 17.21
CA ASP A 100 7.77 -9.93 18.37
C ASP A 100 9.14 -9.34 18.04
N ASN A 101 9.65 -8.51 18.95
CA ASN A 101 11.01 -8.05 18.95
C ASN A 101 11.92 -9.20 19.42
N PRO A 102 12.90 -9.65 18.63
CA PRO A 102 13.75 -10.77 19.01
C PRO A 102 14.64 -10.51 20.23
N GLU A 103 14.83 -9.26 20.62
CA GLU A 103 15.62 -8.87 21.78
C GLU A 103 14.82 -8.92 23.10
N THR A 104 13.52 -8.58 23.06
CA THR A 104 12.65 -8.53 24.24
C THR A 104 11.69 -9.70 24.34
N GLN A 105 11.42 -10.40 23.24
CA GLN A 105 10.38 -11.43 23.09
C GLN A 105 8.94 -10.93 23.28
N GLU A 106 8.75 -9.62 23.21
CA GLU A 106 7.47 -8.93 23.28
C GLU A 106 7.20 -8.23 21.94
N PRO A 107 5.94 -7.96 21.58
CA PRO A 107 5.62 -7.18 20.37
C PRO A 107 6.34 -5.83 20.38
N TYR A 108 6.83 -5.41 19.22
CA TYR A 108 7.51 -4.11 19.08
C TYR A 108 6.62 -2.94 19.50
N ARG A 109 5.35 -2.96 19.12
CA ARG A 109 4.40 -1.86 19.38
C ARG A 109 5.01 -0.52 18.95
N LEU A 110 5.10 0.48 19.85
CA LEU A 110 5.68 1.79 19.54
C LEU A 110 7.23 1.83 19.63
N ASP A 111 7.87 0.75 20.03
CA ASP A 111 9.33 0.59 19.95
C ASP A 111 9.78 0.18 18.54
N PHE A 112 8.84 -0.13 17.63
CA PHE A 112 9.14 -0.33 16.23
C PHE A 112 9.78 0.95 15.67
N PRO A 113 10.89 0.87 14.92
CA PRO A 113 11.55 2.06 14.35
C PRO A 113 10.60 2.86 13.47
N VAL A 114 10.82 4.18 13.41
CA VAL A 114 10.04 5.04 12.48
C VAL A 114 10.24 4.52 11.07
N LEU A 115 9.14 4.05 10.49
CA LEU A 115 9.10 3.46 9.16
C LEU A 115 9.03 4.55 8.09
N THR A 116 9.76 4.36 7.00
CA THR A 116 9.63 5.15 5.78
C THR A 116 9.28 4.26 4.58
N VAL A 117 8.85 4.87 3.49
CA VAL A 117 8.56 4.16 2.23
C VAL A 117 9.84 3.55 1.63
N GLU A 118 10.97 4.22 1.81
CA GLU A 118 12.31 3.76 1.40
C GLU A 118 12.72 2.48 2.15
N ASP A 119 12.37 2.36 3.43
CA ASP A 119 12.64 1.14 4.21
C ASP A 119 11.87 -0.07 3.63
N ILE A 120 10.61 0.16 3.20
CA ILE A 120 9.81 -0.86 2.52
C ILE A 120 10.44 -1.24 1.19
N ALA A 121 10.88 -0.26 0.41
CA ALA A 121 11.56 -0.46 -0.87
C ALA A 121 12.87 -1.25 -0.69
N THR A 122 13.70 -0.86 0.28
CA THR A 122 14.96 -1.55 0.60
C THR A 122 14.71 -3.01 1.03
N SER A 123 13.65 -3.26 1.79
CA SER A 123 13.30 -4.63 2.21
C SER A 123 13.02 -5.56 1.02
N ALA A 124 12.46 -5.04 -0.07
CA ALA A 124 12.21 -5.78 -1.31
C ALA A 124 13.51 -6.22 -2.00
N SER A 125 14.56 -5.42 -1.94
CA SER A 125 15.86 -5.76 -2.53
C SER A 125 16.40 -7.08 -2.00
N HIS A 126 16.22 -7.34 -0.70
CA HIS A 126 16.62 -8.62 -0.09
C HIS A 126 15.81 -9.81 -0.61
N VAL A 127 14.53 -9.61 -0.93
CA VAL A 127 13.70 -10.66 -1.55
C VAL A 127 14.20 -10.96 -2.96
N LEU A 128 14.55 -9.93 -3.74
CA LEU A 128 15.12 -10.10 -5.08
C LEU A 128 16.46 -10.83 -5.05
N ASP A 129 17.35 -10.45 -4.12
CA ASP A 129 18.65 -11.12 -3.92
C ASP A 129 18.45 -12.60 -3.57
N HIS A 130 17.49 -12.91 -2.70
CA HIS A 130 17.14 -14.29 -2.34
C HIS A 130 16.63 -15.11 -3.53
N LEU A 131 15.91 -14.46 -4.46
CA LEU A 131 15.39 -15.09 -5.67
C LEU A 131 16.39 -15.11 -6.83
N GLY A 132 17.59 -14.52 -6.67
CA GLY A 132 18.61 -14.43 -7.72
C GLY A 132 18.23 -13.48 -8.86
N ILE A 133 17.51 -12.41 -8.55
CA ILE A 133 17.04 -11.42 -9.52
C ILE A 133 17.84 -10.14 -9.36
N ASP A 134 18.72 -9.86 -10.30
CA ASP A 134 19.55 -8.65 -10.31
C ASP A 134 18.78 -7.45 -10.85
N GLN A 135 17.95 -7.64 -11.86
CA GLN A 135 17.21 -6.58 -12.54
C GLN A 135 15.76 -6.99 -12.82
N LEU A 136 14.83 -6.10 -12.49
CA LEU A 136 13.41 -6.28 -12.72
C LEU A 136 13.03 -5.82 -14.13
N HIS A 137 12.16 -6.61 -14.78
CA HIS A 137 11.47 -6.17 -15.98
C HIS A 137 10.62 -4.93 -15.67
N THR A 138 9.84 -4.98 -14.60
CA THR A 138 8.94 -3.89 -14.20
C THR A 138 8.73 -3.85 -12.68
N VAL A 139 8.64 -2.66 -12.13
CA VAL A 139 8.12 -2.40 -10.78
C VAL A 139 6.74 -1.76 -10.92
N VAL A 140 5.76 -2.28 -10.19
CA VAL A 140 4.36 -1.83 -10.23
C VAL A 140 3.91 -1.50 -8.82
N GLY A 141 3.20 -0.40 -8.66
CA GLY A 141 2.57 -0.07 -7.39
C GLY A 141 1.36 0.84 -7.53
N ALA A 142 0.36 0.60 -6.68
CA ALA A 142 -0.81 1.45 -6.58
C ALA A 142 -0.84 2.18 -5.22
N SER A 143 -1.23 3.44 -5.19
CA SER A 143 -1.33 4.25 -3.96
C SER A 143 0.01 4.29 -3.20
N MET A 144 0.07 3.85 -1.94
CA MET A 144 1.32 3.67 -1.19
C MET A 144 2.34 2.81 -1.95
N GLY A 145 1.86 1.77 -2.64
CA GLY A 145 2.72 0.92 -3.46
C GLY A 145 3.38 1.67 -4.61
N GLY A 146 2.70 2.67 -5.20
CA GLY A 146 3.30 3.53 -6.22
C GLY A 146 4.38 4.46 -5.66
N MET A 147 4.20 4.98 -4.44
CA MET A 147 5.26 5.69 -3.72
C MET A 147 6.47 4.77 -3.47
N THR A 148 6.21 3.53 -3.04
CA THR A 148 7.25 2.53 -2.77
C THR A 148 7.97 2.10 -4.06
N ALA A 149 7.25 1.95 -5.17
CA ALA A 149 7.83 1.64 -6.48
C ALA A 149 8.75 2.78 -6.97
N LEU A 150 8.34 4.04 -6.75
CA LEU A 150 9.18 5.20 -7.06
C LEU A 150 10.42 5.25 -6.16
N ALA A 151 10.26 5.05 -4.84
CA ALA A 151 11.37 4.99 -3.90
C ALA A 151 12.37 3.87 -4.28
N PHE A 152 11.86 2.69 -4.67
CA PHE A 152 12.70 1.59 -5.15
C PHE A 152 13.52 2.00 -6.39
N ALA A 153 12.89 2.63 -7.37
CA ALA A 153 13.57 3.07 -8.57
C ALA A 153 14.64 4.16 -8.29
N LEU A 154 14.39 5.03 -7.29
CA LEU A 154 15.33 6.07 -6.87
C LEU A 154 16.53 5.49 -6.12
N GLU A 155 16.31 4.54 -5.21
CA GLU A 155 17.38 3.96 -4.40
C GLU A 155 18.14 2.83 -5.12
N GLN A 156 17.49 2.15 -6.08
CA GLN A 156 18.03 1.01 -6.81
C GLN A 156 17.91 1.20 -8.34
N PRO A 157 18.44 2.30 -8.90
CA PRO A 157 18.17 2.68 -10.31
C PRO A 157 18.62 1.62 -11.31
N ALA A 158 19.70 0.87 -11.01
CA ALA A 158 20.21 -0.21 -11.88
C ALA A 158 19.34 -1.48 -11.85
N ARG A 159 18.40 -1.59 -10.90
CA ARG A 159 17.58 -2.80 -10.70
C ARG A 159 16.17 -2.68 -11.27
N CYS A 160 15.81 -1.56 -11.91
CA CYS A 160 14.47 -1.31 -12.38
C CYS A 160 14.49 -0.83 -13.84
N ASN A 161 13.96 -1.63 -14.77
CA ASN A 161 13.86 -1.24 -16.18
C ASN A 161 12.61 -0.40 -16.45
N ARG A 162 11.49 -0.72 -15.84
CA ARG A 162 10.20 -0.05 -16.09
C ARG A 162 9.47 0.23 -14.79
N LEU A 163 8.84 1.39 -14.72
CA LEU A 163 8.02 1.82 -13.57
C LEU A 163 6.56 1.99 -13.99
N VAL A 164 5.64 1.37 -13.25
CA VAL A 164 4.20 1.61 -13.36
C VAL A 164 3.67 2.13 -12.03
N SER A 165 3.23 3.39 -12.02
CA SER A 165 2.66 4.07 -10.86
C SER A 165 1.17 4.31 -11.09
N ILE A 166 0.32 3.80 -10.19
CA ILE A 166 -1.14 3.86 -10.32
C ILE A 166 -1.74 4.62 -9.14
N SER A 167 -2.54 5.64 -9.39
CA SER A 167 -3.21 6.45 -8.35
C SER A 167 -2.26 6.82 -7.21
N SER A 168 -1.08 7.35 -7.57
CA SER A 168 0.00 7.64 -6.63
C SER A 168 0.75 8.91 -7.05
N ALA A 169 1.70 9.35 -6.24
CA ALA A 169 2.47 10.56 -6.51
C ALA A 169 3.84 10.52 -5.85
N ALA A 170 4.71 11.47 -6.22
CA ALA A 170 6.05 11.61 -5.65
C ALA A 170 6.05 12.09 -4.19
N ARG A 171 4.94 12.56 -3.66
CA ARG A 171 4.77 12.98 -2.26
C ARG A 171 3.30 13.15 -1.89
N ALA A 172 3.01 13.15 -0.58
CA ALA A 172 1.70 13.51 -0.08
C ALA A 172 1.49 15.04 -0.06
N LEU A 173 0.29 15.50 -0.43
CA LEU A 173 -0.11 16.91 -0.30
C LEU A 173 -0.91 17.15 0.99
N PRO A 174 -1.02 18.43 1.44
CA PRO A 174 -1.65 18.78 2.71
C PRO A 174 -3.04 18.20 2.94
N HIS A 175 -3.89 18.08 1.91
CA HIS A 175 -5.23 17.50 2.02
C HIS A 175 -5.16 16.02 2.43
N ALA A 176 -4.36 15.22 1.75
CA ALA A 176 -4.17 13.80 2.05
C ALA A 176 -3.50 13.59 3.42
N ILE A 177 -2.50 14.44 3.76
CA ILE A 177 -1.86 14.43 5.09
C ILE A 177 -2.86 14.73 6.19
N ALA A 178 -3.73 15.74 6.01
CA ALA A 178 -4.76 16.11 6.99
C ALA A 178 -5.75 14.97 7.23
N LEU A 179 -6.25 14.33 6.15
CA LEU A 179 -7.15 13.18 6.26
C LEU A 179 -6.49 12.02 7.03
N ARG A 180 -5.27 11.62 6.63
CA ARG A 180 -4.54 10.55 7.32
C ARG A 180 -4.16 10.92 8.76
N SER A 181 -3.82 12.17 9.02
CA SER A 181 -3.57 12.66 10.38
C SER A 181 -4.80 12.49 11.27
N LEU A 182 -5.98 12.86 10.76
CA LEU A 182 -7.24 12.69 11.49
C LEU A 182 -7.57 11.19 11.73
N GLN A 183 -7.37 10.34 10.73
CA GLN A 183 -7.54 8.89 10.90
C GLN A 183 -6.64 8.35 12.01
N ARG A 184 -5.35 8.74 12.03
CA ARG A 184 -4.41 8.35 13.09
C ARG A 184 -4.80 8.92 14.46
N GLU A 185 -5.35 10.12 14.51
CA GLU A 185 -5.84 10.70 15.76
C GLU A 185 -7.04 9.93 16.29
N ILE A 186 -8.02 9.59 15.45
CA ILE A 186 -9.21 8.81 15.82
C ILE A 186 -8.79 7.47 16.45
N ILE A 187 -7.84 6.76 15.86
CA ILE A 187 -7.33 5.49 16.41
C ILE A 187 -6.68 5.71 17.77
N ARG A 188 -5.82 6.71 17.89
CA ARG A 188 -5.07 7.01 19.12
C ARG A 188 -5.93 7.56 20.24
N LYS A 189 -7.12 8.10 19.92
CA LYS A 189 -8.10 8.56 20.92
C LYS A 189 -9.05 7.46 21.39
N ASP A 190 -9.04 6.29 20.76
CA ASP A 190 -9.74 5.13 21.29
C ASP A 190 -9.12 4.73 22.65
N PRO A 191 -9.91 4.65 23.73
CA PRO A 191 -9.38 4.29 25.06
C PRO A 191 -8.64 2.96 25.11
N ILE A 192 -9.03 2.02 24.22
CA ILE A 192 -8.41 0.67 24.15
C ILE A 192 -7.03 0.72 23.50
N TRP A 193 -6.68 1.76 22.75
CA TRP A 193 -5.35 1.88 22.16
C TRP A 193 -4.22 1.98 23.21
N GLN A 194 -4.46 2.57 24.38
CA GLN A 194 -3.57 2.60 25.54
C GLN A 194 -2.11 2.96 25.22
N ASN A 195 -1.89 4.02 24.42
CA ASN A 195 -0.58 4.42 23.91
C ASN A 195 0.16 3.28 23.17
N GLY A 196 -0.58 2.52 22.37
CA GLY A 196 -0.06 1.40 21.58
C GLY A 196 0.13 0.10 22.35
N GLN A 197 -0.26 0.02 23.60
CA GLN A 197 -0.04 -1.11 24.52
C GLN A 197 -1.26 -2.04 24.64
N TYR A 198 -2.14 -2.03 23.65
CA TYR A 198 -3.31 -2.93 23.61
C TYR A 198 -2.92 -4.38 23.36
N ASP A 199 -3.82 -5.30 23.70
CA ASP A 199 -3.69 -6.72 23.38
C ASP A 199 -3.91 -6.94 21.88
N THR A 200 -2.93 -7.56 21.21
CA THR A 200 -2.97 -7.87 19.79
C THR A 200 -3.85 -9.07 19.45
N ASP A 201 -4.27 -9.86 20.44
CA ASP A 201 -5.07 -11.08 20.27
C ASP A 201 -6.58 -10.81 20.04
N GLY A 202 -6.93 -9.69 19.42
CA GLY A 202 -8.29 -9.40 18.96
C GLY A 202 -9.05 -8.33 19.76
N HIS A 203 -8.42 -7.69 20.72
CA HIS A 203 -9.03 -6.67 21.58
C HIS A 203 -8.42 -5.27 21.40
N GLY A 204 -7.89 -4.98 20.19
CA GLY A 204 -7.34 -3.69 19.85
C GLY A 204 -8.39 -2.55 19.79
N PRO A 205 -8.00 -1.33 19.40
CA PRO A 205 -8.87 -0.16 19.34
C PRO A 205 -9.88 -0.25 18.19
N ILE A 206 -10.83 -1.19 18.31
CA ILE A 206 -11.82 -1.54 17.27
C ILE A 206 -12.64 -0.32 16.87
N THR A 207 -13.09 0.50 17.83
CA THR A 207 -13.91 1.68 17.55
C THR A 207 -13.11 2.72 16.76
N GLY A 208 -11.89 3.00 17.18
CA GLY A 208 -10.99 3.92 16.47
C GLY A 208 -10.68 3.43 15.04
N MET A 209 -10.35 2.15 14.89
CA MET A 209 -10.08 1.54 13.58
C MET A 209 -11.31 1.58 12.67
N ARG A 210 -12.49 1.27 13.20
CA ARG A 210 -13.75 1.33 12.46
C ARG A 210 -14.04 2.74 11.95
N LEU A 211 -13.91 3.76 12.80
CA LEU A 211 -14.15 5.15 12.42
C LEU A 211 -13.10 5.66 11.42
N ALA A 212 -11.82 5.34 11.63
CA ALA A 212 -10.75 5.67 10.69
C ALA A 212 -10.97 5.01 9.32
N ARG A 213 -11.47 3.75 9.29
CA ARG A 213 -11.81 3.06 8.04
C ARG A 213 -12.97 3.72 7.32
N LYS A 214 -14.04 4.14 8.03
CA LYS A 214 -15.14 4.90 7.44
C LYS A 214 -14.64 6.18 6.78
N LEU A 215 -13.82 6.97 7.48
CA LEU A 215 -13.23 8.19 6.93
C LEU A 215 -12.37 7.90 5.69
N GLY A 216 -11.59 6.81 5.71
CA GLY A 216 -10.83 6.33 4.55
C GLY A 216 -11.74 6.05 3.36
N MET A 217 -12.78 5.25 3.55
CA MET A 217 -13.73 4.88 2.49
C MET A 217 -14.40 6.11 1.87
N ILE A 218 -14.77 7.12 2.68
CA ILE A 218 -15.34 8.38 2.18
C ILE A 218 -14.32 9.12 1.31
N SER A 219 -13.04 9.11 1.68
CA SER A 219 -11.98 9.81 0.95
C SER A 219 -11.45 9.05 -0.28
N TYR A 220 -11.73 7.74 -0.39
CA TYR A 220 -11.28 6.94 -1.55
C TYR A 220 -12.20 7.11 -2.75
N ARG A 221 -13.44 7.52 -2.57
CA ARG A 221 -14.45 7.61 -3.63
C ARG A 221 -14.87 9.05 -3.88
N SER A 222 -15.29 9.32 -5.12
CA SER A 222 -15.79 10.64 -5.48
C SER A 222 -17.21 10.88 -4.95
N GLY A 223 -17.57 12.16 -4.85
CA GLY A 223 -18.95 12.53 -4.50
C GLY A 223 -19.97 12.08 -5.56
N GLU A 224 -19.57 12.06 -6.82
CA GLU A 224 -20.39 11.58 -7.93
C GLU A 224 -20.65 10.07 -7.82
N GLU A 225 -19.64 9.25 -7.54
CA GLU A 225 -19.82 7.80 -7.32
C GLU A 225 -20.76 7.54 -6.13
N TRP A 226 -20.58 8.25 -5.02
CA TRP A 226 -21.47 8.15 -3.88
C TRP A 226 -22.92 8.50 -4.24
N ALA A 227 -23.12 9.57 -5.03
CA ALA A 227 -24.45 10.00 -5.45
C ALA A 227 -25.10 9.01 -6.43
N GLU A 228 -24.35 8.48 -7.40
CA GLU A 228 -24.84 7.49 -8.35
C GLU A 228 -25.19 6.18 -7.66
N ARG A 229 -24.35 5.74 -6.73
CA ARG A 229 -24.50 4.43 -6.08
C ARG A 229 -25.60 4.38 -5.03
N PHE A 230 -25.75 5.41 -4.23
CA PHE A 230 -26.63 5.38 -3.06
C PHE A 230 -27.78 6.38 -3.15
N GLY A 231 -27.64 7.46 -3.92
CA GLY A 231 -28.65 8.51 -3.94
C GLY A 231 -29.04 8.98 -2.53
N ARG A 232 -30.32 8.88 -2.22
CA ARG A 232 -30.90 9.12 -0.88
C ARG A 232 -31.71 7.93 -0.38
N GLU A 233 -31.31 6.74 -0.81
CA GLU A 233 -32.02 5.51 -0.46
C GLU A 233 -31.96 5.26 1.05
N ARG A 234 -33.09 4.79 1.62
CA ARG A 234 -33.17 4.39 3.02
C ARG A 234 -32.55 3.02 3.22
N ALA A 235 -31.93 2.82 4.39
CA ALA A 235 -31.40 1.52 4.76
C ALA A 235 -32.49 0.43 4.67
N PRO A 236 -32.19 -0.79 4.16
CA PRO A 236 -33.18 -1.86 3.98
C PRO A 236 -33.91 -2.23 5.27
N ASP A 237 -33.19 -2.19 6.40
CA ASP A 237 -33.71 -2.47 7.73
C ASP A 237 -34.11 -1.20 8.50
N PHE A 238 -34.38 -0.10 7.75
CA PHE A 238 -34.83 1.13 8.38
C PHE A 238 -36.11 0.87 9.15
N THR A 239 -36.00 0.87 10.46
CA THR A 239 -37.12 0.99 11.39
C THR A 239 -37.00 2.36 12.05
N GLU A 240 -38.13 3.06 12.25
CA GLU A 240 -38.11 4.24 13.13
C GLU A 240 -37.54 3.79 14.48
N SER A 241 -36.23 4.04 14.65
CA SER A 241 -35.51 3.68 15.84
C SER A 241 -35.93 4.59 16.98
N ASP A 242 -36.11 4.03 18.19
CA ASP A 242 -36.29 4.81 19.41
C ASP A 242 -35.07 5.71 19.72
N THR A 243 -33.96 5.56 18.98
CA THR A 243 -32.76 6.39 19.10
C THR A 243 -32.73 7.43 17.99
N PRO A 244 -32.57 8.71 18.30
CA PRO A 244 -32.56 9.79 17.29
C PRO A 244 -31.34 9.83 16.39
N PHE A 245 -30.38 8.89 16.56
CA PHE A 245 -29.10 8.80 15.84
C PHE A 245 -28.81 7.41 15.29
N GLY A 246 -29.86 6.71 14.82
CA GLY A 246 -29.76 5.40 14.18
C GLY A 246 -29.21 5.51 12.75
N ILE A 247 -29.14 4.34 12.07
CA ILE A 247 -28.80 4.26 10.65
C ILE A 247 -30.07 4.49 9.85
N ASP A 248 -30.12 5.58 9.10
CA ASP A 248 -31.28 5.97 8.30
C ASP A 248 -31.09 5.69 6.80
N PHE A 249 -29.87 5.82 6.30
CA PHE A 249 -29.56 5.75 4.87
C PHE A 249 -28.70 4.52 4.53
N GLU A 250 -28.87 4.03 3.29
CA GLU A 250 -28.11 2.89 2.79
C GLU A 250 -26.60 3.13 2.83
N VAL A 251 -26.14 4.33 2.55
CA VAL A 251 -24.73 4.71 2.62
C VAL A 251 -24.14 4.54 4.04
N GLU A 252 -24.93 4.82 5.08
CA GLU A 252 -24.48 4.65 6.48
C GLU A 252 -24.34 3.16 6.82
N SER A 253 -25.31 2.34 6.39
CA SER A 253 -25.29 0.88 6.53
C SER A 253 -24.09 0.26 5.79
N TYR A 254 -23.84 0.71 4.57
CA TYR A 254 -22.68 0.31 3.77
C TYR A 254 -21.35 0.61 4.48
N LEU A 255 -21.18 1.84 4.95
CA LEU A 255 -19.98 2.26 5.69
C LEU A 255 -19.77 1.42 6.95
N GLU A 256 -20.85 1.18 7.70
CA GLU A 256 -20.81 0.38 8.93
C GLU A 256 -20.38 -1.06 8.63
N SER A 257 -21.04 -1.71 7.67
CA SER A 257 -20.77 -3.10 7.29
C SER A 257 -19.31 -3.30 6.82
N HIS A 258 -18.81 -2.39 5.98
CA HIS A 258 -17.44 -2.50 5.45
C HIS A 258 -16.38 -2.19 6.51
N ALA A 259 -16.63 -1.19 7.37
CA ALA A 259 -15.72 -0.87 8.45
C ALA A 259 -15.62 -2.01 9.48
N ASN A 260 -16.75 -2.65 9.82
CA ASN A 260 -16.76 -3.79 10.72
C ASN A 260 -16.01 -5.01 10.16
N ARG A 261 -16.06 -5.25 8.85
CA ARG A 261 -15.27 -6.34 8.22
C ARG A 261 -13.77 -6.08 8.25
N PHE A 262 -13.36 -4.82 8.27
CA PHE A 262 -11.94 -4.44 8.35
C PHE A 262 -11.39 -4.55 9.77
N THR A 263 -12.22 -4.31 10.79
CA THR A 263 -11.79 -4.40 12.19
C THR A 263 -11.44 -5.83 12.56
N GLY A 264 -10.36 -6.00 13.32
CA GLY A 264 -9.84 -7.32 13.72
C GLY A 264 -9.01 -8.03 12.65
N SER A 265 -8.98 -7.54 11.40
CA SER A 265 -8.14 -8.10 10.34
C SER A 265 -6.82 -7.33 10.13
N PHE A 266 -6.74 -6.08 10.57
CA PHE A 266 -5.55 -5.24 10.43
C PHE A 266 -5.16 -4.63 11.78
N ASP A 267 -3.89 -4.74 12.14
CA ASP A 267 -3.36 -4.19 13.39
C ASP A 267 -3.30 -2.67 13.39
N ALA A 268 -3.71 -2.05 14.49
CA ALA A 268 -3.83 -0.61 14.59
C ALA A 268 -2.47 0.11 14.57
N ASN A 269 -1.46 -0.41 15.26
CA ASN A 269 -0.12 0.19 15.22
C ASN A 269 0.50 0.05 13.82
N CYS A 270 0.33 -1.10 13.14
CA CYS A 270 0.75 -1.26 11.75
C CYS A 270 0.08 -0.24 10.83
N TYR A 271 -1.22 0.02 11.01
CA TYR A 271 -1.92 1.06 10.27
C TYR A 271 -1.32 2.46 10.51
N LEU A 272 -1.04 2.80 11.77
CA LEU A 272 -0.47 4.09 12.15
C LEU A 272 0.91 4.31 11.50
N TYR A 273 1.77 3.30 11.53
CA TYR A 273 3.12 3.37 10.97
C TYR A 273 3.11 3.48 9.44
N LEU A 274 2.36 2.64 8.75
CA LEU A 274 2.24 2.69 7.29
C LEU A 274 1.60 4.00 6.82
N SER A 275 0.53 4.43 7.47
CA SER A 275 -0.12 5.71 7.19
C SER A 275 0.84 6.90 7.36
N ARG A 276 1.70 6.87 8.38
CA ARG A 276 2.71 7.91 8.59
C ARG A 276 3.85 7.83 7.58
N ALA A 277 4.27 6.64 7.18
CA ALA A 277 5.32 6.47 6.18
C ALA A 277 4.96 7.14 4.86
N MET A 278 3.69 7.06 4.43
CA MET A 278 3.20 7.78 3.25
C MET A 278 3.32 9.31 3.38
N ASP A 279 3.05 9.86 4.57
CA ASP A 279 3.14 11.30 4.81
C ASP A 279 4.60 11.79 4.88
N LEU A 280 5.52 10.93 5.29
CA LEU A 280 6.95 11.25 5.39
C LEU A 280 7.69 11.14 4.07
N PHE A 281 7.13 10.43 3.08
CA PHE A 281 7.76 10.29 1.78
C PHE A 281 7.67 11.59 0.96
N ASP A 282 8.81 12.08 0.53
CA ASP A 282 8.92 13.16 -0.45
C ASP A 282 10.02 12.83 -1.47
N GLY A 283 9.63 12.60 -2.72
CA GLY A 283 10.58 12.34 -3.80
C GLY A 283 11.60 13.48 -4.02
N LEU A 284 11.33 14.69 -3.50
CA LEU A 284 12.27 15.80 -3.56
C LEU A 284 13.47 15.61 -2.63
N ASP A 285 13.34 14.83 -1.55
CA ASP A 285 14.42 14.59 -0.59
C ASP A 285 15.62 13.87 -1.23
N HIS A 286 15.41 13.20 -2.37
CA HIS A 286 16.47 12.52 -3.14
C HIS A 286 17.31 13.44 -4.04
N GLY A 287 16.98 14.75 -4.12
CA GLY A 287 17.75 15.66 -5.00
C GLY A 287 17.36 17.14 -4.88
N GLY A 288 16.43 17.52 -4.03
CA GLY A 288 15.95 18.90 -3.84
C GLY A 288 14.89 19.38 -4.85
N SER A 289 14.72 18.69 -5.97
CA SER A 289 13.62 18.85 -6.93
C SER A 289 13.31 17.51 -7.59
N LEU A 290 12.13 17.32 -8.18
CA LEU A 290 11.80 16.07 -8.86
C LEU A 290 12.77 15.78 -10.01
N THR A 291 13.08 16.79 -10.84
CA THR A 291 14.04 16.66 -11.93
C THR A 291 15.42 16.21 -11.44
N ALA A 292 15.93 16.82 -10.36
CA ALA A 292 17.23 16.45 -9.79
C ALA A 292 17.20 15.05 -9.18
N SER A 293 16.12 14.68 -8.45
CA SER A 293 15.93 13.35 -7.88
C SER A 293 15.89 12.28 -8.98
N PHE A 294 15.21 12.54 -10.09
CA PHE A 294 15.08 11.60 -11.19
C PHE A 294 16.29 11.51 -12.10
N SER A 295 17.29 12.37 -11.92
CA SER A 295 18.52 12.36 -12.73
C SER A 295 19.30 11.05 -12.67
N SER A 296 19.19 10.31 -11.56
CA SER A 296 19.83 9.00 -11.36
C SER A 296 19.07 7.82 -11.95
N LEU A 297 17.79 7.99 -12.33
CA LEU A 297 16.97 6.91 -12.86
C LEU A 297 17.56 6.32 -14.15
N GLN A 298 17.47 4.99 -14.26
CA GLN A 298 17.93 4.20 -15.42
C GLN A 298 16.77 3.46 -16.10
N LEU A 299 15.57 4.03 -15.99
CA LEU A 299 14.36 3.43 -16.58
C LEU A 299 14.39 3.50 -18.12
N GLU A 300 14.00 2.42 -18.76
CA GLU A 300 13.70 2.38 -20.20
C GLU A 300 12.37 3.06 -20.49
N SER A 301 11.36 2.81 -19.64
CA SER A 301 10.04 3.43 -19.75
C SER A 301 9.35 3.60 -18.41
N ALA A 302 8.37 4.50 -18.36
CA ALA A 302 7.50 4.69 -17.21
C ALA A 302 6.04 4.88 -17.64
N MET A 303 5.12 4.41 -16.82
CA MET A 303 3.69 4.64 -17.00
C MET A 303 3.10 5.17 -15.68
N VAL A 304 2.40 6.28 -15.79
CA VAL A 304 1.63 6.85 -14.68
C VAL A 304 0.16 6.79 -15.04
N ILE A 305 -0.62 6.10 -14.22
CA ILE A 305 -2.07 5.93 -14.41
C ILE A 305 -2.77 6.67 -13.28
N GLY A 306 -3.62 7.63 -13.62
CA GLY A 306 -4.37 8.44 -12.67
C GLY A 306 -5.87 8.42 -12.92
N VAL A 307 -6.65 8.73 -11.89
CA VAL A 307 -8.11 8.85 -11.95
C VAL A 307 -8.50 10.32 -11.77
N GLY A 308 -9.34 10.84 -12.68
CA GLY A 308 -9.73 12.25 -12.69
C GLY A 308 -10.41 12.74 -11.41
N THR A 309 -11.12 11.85 -10.72
CA THR A 309 -11.88 12.12 -9.50
C THR A 309 -11.15 11.74 -8.21
N ASP A 310 -9.88 11.31 -8.27
CA ASP A 310 -9.06 11.00 -7.08
C ASP A 310 -8.75 12.27 -6.28
N ILE A 311 -9.23 12.32 -5.03
CA ILE A 311 -9.01 13.45 -4.12
C ILE A 311 -7.78 13.26 -3.21
N LEU A 312 -7.27 12.05 -3.07
CA LEU A 312 -6.08 11.75 -2.26
C LEU A 312 -4.80 12.01 -3.04
N PHE A 313 -4.78 11.61 -4.29
CA PHE A 313 -3.72 11.89 -5.25
C PHE A 313 -4.32 12.57 -6.49
N PRO A 314 -4.61 13.88 -6.43
CA PRO A 314 -5.25 14.59 -7.53
C PRO A 314 -4.53 14.38 -8.86
N ILE A 315 -5.32 14.27 -9.94
CA ILE A 315 -4.80 13.97 -11.29
C ILE A 315 -3.66 14.90 -11.72
N VAL A 316 -3.72 16.17 -11.32
CA VAL A 316 -2.66 17.16 -11.60
C VAL A 316 -1.31 16.82 -10.97
N GLN A 317 -1.32 16.14 -9.81
CA GLN A 317 -0.13 15.68 -9.11
C GLN A 317 0.47 14.46 -9.81
N GLN A 318 -0.36 13.59 -10.33
CA GLN A 318 0.04 12.42 -11.10
C GLN A 318 0.59 12.83 -12.47
N GLN A 319 -0.03 13.82 -13.14
CA GLN A 319 0.51 14.43 -14.35
C GLN A 319 1.91 15.05 -14.08
N ALA A 320 2.06 15.80 -12.99
CA ALA A 320 3.34 16.39 -12.63
C ALA A 320 4.44 15.33 -12.38
N LEU A 321 4.07 14.15 -11.86
CA LEU A 321 5.00 13.01 -11.74
C LEU A 321 5.42 12.51 -13.14
N ALA A 322 4.47 12.34 -14.05
CA ALA A 322 4.76 11.88 -15.42
C ALA A 322 5.62 12.90 -16.17
N ASP A 323 5.32 14.20 -16.06
CA ASP A 323 6.08 15.27 -16.69
C ASP A 323 7.54 15.29 -16.18
N ALA A 324 7.73 15.16 -14.88
CA ALA A 324 9.07 15.11 -14.28
C ALA A 324 9.86 13.85 -14.70
N LEU A 325 9.19 12.70 -14.82
CA LEU A 325 9.81 11.47 -15.36
C LEU A 325 10.23 11.65 -16.82
N ALA A 326 9.41 12.33 -17.63
CA ALA A 326 9.68 12.56 -19.07
C ALA A 326 10.90 13.45 -19.33
N GLU A 327 11.37 14.22 -18.35
CA GLU A 327 12.63 14.97 -18.47
C GLU A 327 13.87 14.05 -18.52
N LYS A 328 13.76 12.83 -17.98
CA LYS A 328 14.87 11.86 -17.90
C LYS A 328 14.62 10.59 -18.70
N VAL A 329 13.40 10.09 -18.72
CA VAL A 329 12.99 8.83 -19.36
C VAL A 329 12.34 9.18 -20.70
N SER A 330 12.83 8.59 -21.79
CA SER A 330 12.36 8.93 -23.14
C SER A 330 10.99 8.39 -23.50
N ASP A 331 10.57 7.29 -22.84
CA ASP A 331 9.28 6.63 -23.06
C ASP A 331 8.44 6.72 -21.77
N VAL A 332 7.63 7.77 -21.67
CA VAL A 332 6.73 7.99 -20.53
C VAL A 332 5.30 8.12 -21.04
N ALA A 333 4.42 7.24 -20.52
CA ALA A 333 2.99 7.33 -20.78
C ALA A 333 2.26 7.87 -19.53
N PHE A 334 1.40 8.86 -19.74
CA PHE A 334 0.41 9.28 -18.75
C PHE A 334 -0.98 8.87 -19.21
N VAL A 335 -1.70 8.11 -18.39
CA VAL A 335 -3.05 7.64 -18.68
C VAL A 335 -4.01 8.19 -17.63
N ALA A 336 -4.84 9.14 -18.04
CA ALA A 336 -5.93 9.65 -17.21
C ALA A 336 -7.18 8.78 -17.43
N LEU A 337 -7.61 8.07 -16.40
CA LEU A 337 -8.85 7.29 -16.43
C LEU A 337 -10.05 8.21 -16.15
N ASP A 338 -11.00 8.18 -17.06
CA ASP A 338 -12.30 8.81 -16.85
C ASP A 338 -13.19 7.84 -16.04
N SER A 339 -13.09 7.94 -14.73
CA SER A 339 -13.82 7.10 -13.79
C SER A 339 -14.35 7.92 -12.62
N LEU A 340 -15.54 7.60 -12.16
CA LEU A 340 -16.15 8.20 -10.97
C LEU A 340 -15.63 7.58 -9.66
N GLN A 341 -14.92 6.45 -9.72
CA GLN A 341 -14.57 5.69 -8.52
C GLN A 341 -13.57 6.39 -7.59
N GLY A 342 -12.85 7.41 -8.08
CA GLY A 342 -11.87 8.10 -7.25
C GLY A 342 -10.56 7.34 -7.12
N HIS A 343 -10.12 7.12 -5.89
CA HIS A 343 -8.85 6.46 -5.58
C HIS A 343 -8.94 4.93 -5.56
N ASP A 344 -10.16 4.35 -5.41
CA ASP A 344 -10.39 2.92 -5.13
C ASP A 344 -10.56 2.06 -6.39
#